data_ce9429da646200f81c8a7d11ff7d7e62
#
_entry.id   ce9429da646200f81c8a7d11ff7d7e62
#
_cell.length_a   1.000
_cell.length_b   1.000
_cell.length_c   1.000
_cell.angle_alpha   90.00
_cell.angle_beta   90.00
_cell.angle_gamma   90.00
#
_symmetry.space_group_name_H-M   'P 1'
#
loop_
_entity.id
_entity.type
_entity.pdbx_description
1 polymer ?
#
loop_
_entity_poly.entity_id
_entity_poly.type
_entity_poly.pdbx_seq_one_letter_code
_entity_poly.pdbx_strand_id
1 'polypeptide(L)'
;MITTFRQSGIYLKISRVLISLLTVFMVPLFLLFMQNPAWIPEIFRFVLIEDTVNIPLIFQILILELAIDGLRLAALNTPSMLSTPLSVIAGIVMGEFSVESGWFNSEIMLYMAFVSIANYTQPNFELGYALKFMRLLLLILTAIFNLPGFLTGCLIVVLCITFNKTLSGRSYLNVKLN
;
A
#
# COMPACT_ATOMS: atom_id res chain seq x y z
N MET A 1 17.46 25.50 -20.33
CA MET A 1 16.95 25.60 -18.96
C MET A 1 15.44 25.38 -18.84
N ILE A 2 14.59 25.94 -19.70
CA ILE A 2 13.12 25.77 -19.68
C ILE A 2 12.68 24.33 -20.03
N THR A 3 13.36 23.65 -20.95
CA THR A 3 13.08 22.28 -21.34
C THR A 3 13.32 21.25 -20.22
N THR A 4 14.36 21.44 -19.42
CA THR A 4 14.68 20.59 -18.26
C THR A 4 13.64 20.70 -17.16
N PHE A 5 13.11 21.89 -16.89
CA PHE A 5 12.02 22.09 -15.93
C PHE A 5 10.71 21.42 -16.37
N ARG A 6 10.41 21.44 -17.68
CA ARG A 6 9.22 20.76 -18.22
C ARG A 6 9.34 19.23 -18.12
N GLN A 7 10.52 18.68 -18.40
CA GLN A 7 10.79 17.25 -18.26
C GLN A 7 10.69 16.79 -16.81
N SER A 8 11.24 17.55 -15.86
CA SER A 8 11.13 17.26 -14.43
C SER A 8 9.68 17.24 -13.96
N GLY A 9 8.82 18.15 -14.45
CA GLY A 9 7.41 18.17 -14.12
C GLY A 9 6.63 16.96 -14.62
N ILE A 10 6.95 16.46 -15.81
CA ILE A 10 6.35 15.25 -16.39
C ILE A 10 6.79 14.02 -15.59
N TYR A 11 8.09 13.91 -15.31
CA TYR A 11 8.63 12.82 -14.49
C TYR A 11 7.94 12.72 -13.13
N LEU A 12 7.80 13.84 -12.42
CA LEU A 12 7.11 13.87 -11.12
C LEU A 12 5.64 13.44 -11.21
N LYS A 13 4.93 13.81 -12.28
CA LYS A 13 3.54 13.37 -12.49
C LYS A 13 3.46 11.86 -12.70
N ILE A 14 4.33 11.30 -13.55
CA ILE A 14 4.38 9.86 -13.83
C ILE A 14 4.73 9.10 -12.54
N SER A 15 5.76 9.54 -11.81
CA SER A 15 6.17 8.93 -10.55
C SER A 15 5.02 8.89 -9.52
N ARG A 16 4.27 9.98 -9.39
CA ARG A 16 3.10 10.00 -8.48
C ARG A 16 2.01 9.01 -8.86
N VAL A 17 1.71 8.90 -10.15
CA VAL A 17 0.72 7.94 -10.65
C VAL A 17 1.19 6.51 -10.38
N LEU A 18 2.45 6.19 -10.69
CA LEU A 18 3.04 4.88 -10.43
C LEU A 18 3.02 4.53 -8.94
N ILE A 19 3.42 5.46 -8.07
CA ILE A 19 3.40 5.27 -6.62
C ILE A 19 1.96 5.04 -6.12
N SER A 20 0.98 5.80 -6.63
CA SER A 20 -0.44 5.62 -6.26
C SER A 20 -0.96 4.24 -6.69
N LEU A 21 -0.61 3.78 -7.88
CA LEU A 21 -0.96 2.45 -8.37
C LEU A 21 -0.31 1.35 -7.51
N LEU A 22 0.99 1.48 -7.20
CA LEU A 22 1.68 0.56 -6.29
C LEU A 22 1.00 0.52 -4.91
N THR A 23 0.62 1.68 -4.37
CA THR A 23 -0.04 1.77 -3.07
C THR A 23 -1.35 0.98 -3.03
N VAL A 24 -2.12 0.96 -4.12
CA VAL A 24 -3.43 0.30 -4.17
C VAL A 24 -3.30 -1.18 -4.52
N PHE A 25 -2.48 -1.54 -5.51
CA PHE A 25 -2.51 -2.87 -6.13
C PHE A 25 -1.48 -3.85 -5.60
N MET A 26 -0.35 -3.38 -5.03
CA MET A 26 0.78 -4.24 -4.67
C MET A 26 0.39 -5.35 -3.68
N VAL A 27 -0.26 -4.99 -2.57
CA VAL A 27 -0.63 -5.96 -1.52
C VAL A 27 -1.75 -6.90 -1.95
N PRO A 28 -2.85 -6.44 -2.60
CA PRO A 28 -3.88 -7.34 -3.13
C PRO A 28 -3.37 -8.28 -4.22
N LEU A 29 -2.47 -7.82 -5.09
CA LEU A 29 -1.79 -8.68 -6.08
C LEU A 29 -0.94 -9.74 -5.42
N PHE A 30 -0.16 -9.36 -4.41
CA PHE A 30 0.63 -10.30 -3.63
C PHE A 30 -0.26 -11.38 -3.00
N LEU A 31 -1.38 -10.99 -2.36
CA LEU A 31 -2.35 -11.93 -1.80
C LEU A 31 -2.92 -12.86 -2.88
N LEU A 32 -3.27 -12.34 -4.05
CA LEU A 32 -3.78 -13.12 -5.17
C LEU A 32 -2.77 -14.17 -5.65
N PHE A 33 -1.50 -13.81 -5.73
CA PHE A 33 -0.42 -14.74 -6.10
C PHE A 33 -0.22 -15.82 -5.04
N MET A 34 -0.33 -15.47 -3.75
CA MET A 34 -0.25 -16.46 -2.67
C MET A 34 -1.42 -17.45 -2.69
N GLN A 35 -2.60 -17.00 -3.11
CA GLN A 35 -3.76 -17.88 -3.29
C GLN A 35 -3.64 -18.79 -4.54
N ASN A 36 -2.81 -18.39 -5.53
CA ASN A 36 -2.63 -19.11 -6.79
C ASN A 36 -1.14 -19.29 -7.14
N PRO A 37 -0.38 -20.09 -6.39
CA PRO A 37 1.08 -20.22 -6.58
C PRO A 37 1.47 -20.76 -7.97
N ALA A 38 0.56 -21.52 -8.61
CA ALA A 38 0.77 -22.09 -9.94
C ALA A 38 0.91 -21.03 -11.06
N TRP A 39 0.49 -19.80 -10.82
CA TRP A 39 0.59 -18.72 -11.81
C TRP A 39 1.96 -18.05 -11.83
N ILE A 40 2.78 -18.30 -10.82
CA ILE A 40 4.08 -17.66 -10.66
C ILE A 40 5.12 -18.48 -11.41
N PRO A 41 5.78 -17.91 -12.44
CA PRO A 41 6.93 -18.52 -13.10
C PRO A 41 8.07 -18.79 -12.11
N GLU A 42 8.89 -19.80 -12.40
CA GLU A 42 10.02 -20.19 -11.52
C GLU A 42 10.98 -19.05 -11.18
N ILE A 43 11.17 -18.12 -12.13
CA ILE A 43 12.03 -16.94 -11.94
C ILE A 43 11.54 -16.03 -10.82
N PHE A 44 10.23 -16.00 -10.55
CA PHE A 44 9.61 -15.15 -9.53
C PHE A 44 9.21 -15.92 -8.26
N ARG A 45 9.65 -17.17 -8.09
CA ARG A 45 9.36 -17.97 -6.89
C ARG A 45 9.85 -17.34 -5.58
N PHE A 46 10.88 -16.50 -5.64
CA PHE A 46 11.35 -15.74 -4.48
C PHE A 46 10.31 -14.77 -3.88
N VAL A 47 9.20 -14.52 -4.59
CA VAL A 47 8.07 -13.72 -4.09
C VAL A 47 7.17 -14.53 -3.18
N LEU A 48 7.20 -15.89 -3.32
CA LEU A 48 6.39 -16.79 -2.50
C LEU A 48 6.92 -16.84 -1.08
N ILE A 49 6.00 -16.90 -0.13
CA ILE A 49 6.32 -17.14 1.26
C ILE A 49 6.70 -18.61 1.42
N GLU A 50 7.90 -18.87 1.88
CA GLU A 50 8.40 -20.21 2.17
C GLU A 50 8.11 -20.64 3.62
N ASP A 51 8.08 -19.66 4.55
CA ASP A 51 7.87 -19.92 5.96
C ASP A 51 6.40 -20.02 6.32
N THR A 52 6.01 -21.13 6.95
CA THR A 52 4.65 -21.32 7.47
C THR A 52 4.49 -20.63 8.83
N VAL A 53 3.81 -19.52 8.85
CA VAL A 53 3.43 -18.82 10.07
C VAL A 53 2.00 -19.21 10.47
N ASN A 54 1.74 -19.27 11.78
CA ASN A 54 0.45 -19.70 12.32
C ASN A 54 -0.72 -18.75 12.01
N ILE A 55 -0.43 -17.48 11.69
CA ILE A 55 -1.44 -16.46 11.39
C ILE A 55 -1.74 -16.46 9.90
N PRO A 56 -3.02 -16.61 9.47
CA PRO A 56 -3.39 -16.48 8.07
C PRO A 56 -2.95 -15.14 7.46
N LEU A 57 -2.50 -15.18 6.20
CA LEU A 57 -1.90 -14.06 5.47
C LEU A 57 -2.74 -12.78 5.53
N ILE A 58 -4.05 -12.90 5.34
CA ILE A 58 -4.97 -11.75 5.38
C ILE A 58 -4.95 -11.05 6.73
N PHE A 59 -4.92 -11.80 7.84
CA PHE A 59 -4.88 -11.23 9.18
C PHE A 59 -3.56 -10.55 9.47
N GLN A 60 -2.43 -11.10 9.01
CA GLN A 60 -1.13 -10.45 9.11
C GLN A 60 -1.16 -9.06 8.43
N ILE A 61 -1.68 -8.99 7.20
CA ILE A 61 -1.78 -7.73 6.44
C ILE A 61 -2.69 -6.73 7.18
N LEU A 62 -3.86 -7.16 7.67
CA LEU A 62 -4.81 -6.27 8.35
C LEU A 62 -4.25 -5.73 9.68
N ILE A 63 -3.56 -6.58 10.46
CA ILE A 63 -2.91 -6.17 11.71
C ILE A 63 -1.81 -5.14 11.41
N LEU A 64 -0.99 -5.37 10.38
CA LEU A 64 0.05 -4.44 9.98
C LEU A 64 -0.52 -3.11 9.48
N GLU A 65 -1.62 -3.12 8.72
CA GLU A 65 -2.32 -1.89 8.31
C GLU A 65 -2.76 -1.06 9.52
N LEU A 66 -3.34 -1.71 10.53
CA LEU A 66 -3.77 -1.05 11.77
C LEU A 66 -2.57 -0.53 12.56
N ALA A 67 -1.52 -1.31 12.68
CA ALA A 67 -0.31 -0.96 13.40
C ALA A 67 0.41 0.24 12.76
N ILE A 68 0.53 0.27 11.44
CA ILE A 68 1.12 1.40 10.69
C ILE A 68 0.29 2.67 10.89
N ASP A 69 -1.05 2.57 10.90
CA ASP A 69 -1.89 3.73 11.22
C ASP A 69 -1.70 4.20 12.66
N GLY A 70 -1.61 3.27 13.60
CA GLY A 70 -1.31 3.58 14.99
C GLY A 70 0.02 4.34 15.14
N LEU A 71 1.06 3.88 14.45
CA LEU A 71 2.35 4.57 14.43
C LEU A 71 2.25 5.97 13.80
N ARG A 72 1.50 6.10 12.72
CA ARG A 72 1.26 7.41 12.07
C ARG A 72 0.56 8.39 13.00
N LEU A 73 -0.50 7.94 13.68
CA LEU A 73 -1.24 8.74 14.65
C LEU A 73 -0.37 9.08 15.88
N ALA A 74 0.40 8.12 16.36
CA ALA A 74 1.35 8.35 17.45
C ALA A 74 2.40 9.40 17.07
N ALA A 75 2.95 9.32 15.86
CA ALA A 75 3.94 10.29 15.38
C ALA A 75 3.38 11.72 15.26
N LEU A 76 2.09 11.88 14.91
CA LEU A 76 1.41 13.17 14.83
C LEU A 76 1.16 13.80 16.21
N ASN A 77 0.91 12.96 17.22
CA ASN A 77 0.56 13.39 18.57
C ASN A 77 1.76 13.48 19.52
N THR A 78 2.93 13.00 19.09
CA THR A 78 4.13 12.97 19.94
C THR A 78 4.99 14.21 19.69
N PRO A 79 5.53 14.85 20.76
CA PRO A 79 6.49 15.94 20.62
C PRO A 79 7.70 15.52 19.77
N SER A 80 8.26 16.44 19.00
CA SER A 80 9.36 16.18 18.06
C SER A 80 10.59 15.49 18.68
N MET A 81 10.86 15.75 19.94
CA MET A 81 11.97 15.14 20.68
C MET A 81 11.80 13.63 20.89
N LEU A 82 10.56 13.13 20.97
CA LEU A 82 10.25 11.71 21.21
C LEU A 82 9.85 10.96 19.93
N SER A 83 9.60 11.65 18.83
CA SER A 83 9.16 11.03 17.57
C SER A 83 10.23 10.12 16.96
N THR A 84 11.51 10.52 17.03
CA THR A 84 12.61 9.70 16.52
C THR A 84 12.82 8.43 17.34
N PRO A 85 12.96 8.45 18.69
CA PRO A 85 13.02 7.23 19.49
C PRO A 85 11.82 6.31 19.28
N LEU A 86 10.60 6.84 19.21
CA LEU A 86 9.40 6.07 18.96
C LEU A 86 9.45 5.34 17.62
N SER A 87 9.90 6.02 16.56
CA SER A 87 10.02 5.42 15.22
C SER A 87 11.06 4.30 15.19
N VAL A 88 12.17 4.44 15.90
CA VAL A 88 13.23 3.41 15.99
C VAL A 88 12.71 2.18 16.74
N ILE A 89 12.09 2.40 17.90
CA ILE A 89 11.52 1.30 18.70
C ILE A 89 10.43 0.57 17.90
N ALA A 90 9.55 1.32 17.25
CA ALA A 90 8.51 0.74 16.41
C ALA A 90 9.10 -0.07 15.25
N GLY A 91 10.14 0.42 14.60
CA GLY A 91 10.84 -0.29 13.52
C GLY A 91 11.44 -1.60 13.99
N ILE A 92 12.09 -1.63 15.16
CA ILE A 92 12.69 -2.84 15.74
C ILE A 92 11.58 -3.82 16.18
N VAL A 93 10.61 -3.35 16.96
CA VAL A 93 9.58 -4.24 17.52
C VAL A 93 8.70 -4.82 16.40
N MET A 94 8.24 -3.99 15.48
CA MET A 94 7.36 -4.45 14.39
C MET A 94 8.13 -5.13 13.26
N GLY A 95 9.37 -4.71 12.99
CA GLY A 95 10.18 -5.30 11.94
C GLY A 95 10.84 -6.61 12.40
N GLU A 96 11.77 -6.50 13.32
CA GLU A 96 12.67 -7.60 13.69
C GLU A 96 12.00 -8.61 14.62
N PHE A 97 11.49 -8.16 15.76
CA PHE A 97 10.92 -9.09 16.76
C PHE A 97 9.63 -9.77 16.30
N SER A 98 8.83 -9.10 15.46
CA SER A 98 7.57 -9.70 14.97
C SER A 98 7.83 -10.84 13.98
N VAL A 99 8.88 -10.74 13.19
CA VAL A 99 9.29 -11.80 12.27
C VAL A 99 10.00 -12.91 13.03
N GLU A 100 10.94 -12.57 13.93
CA GLU A 100 11.69 -13.52 14.74
C GLU A 100 10.77 -14.36 15.67
N SER A 101 9.71 -13.74 16.19
CA SER A 101 8.68 -14.44 16.98
C SER A 101 7.74 -15.32 16.16
N GLY A 102 7.82 -15.31 14.84
CA GLY A 102 6.97 -16.09 13.94
C GLY A 102 5.53 -15.58 13.86
N TRP A 103 5.29 -14.30 14.14
CA TRP A 103 3.95 -13.68 13.98
C TRP A 103 3.70 -13.21 12.56
N PHE A 104 4.73 -12.68 11.90
CA PHE A 104 4.67 -12.16 10.54
C PHE A 104 5.75 -12.75 9.65
N ASN A 105 5.40 -12.95 8.39
CA ASN A 105 6.39 -13.31 7.37
C ASN A 105 7.20 -12.07 6.98
N SER A 106 8.48 -12.28 6.68
CA SER A 106 9.41 -11.23 6.25
C SER A 106 8.96 -10.54 4.96
N GLU A 107 8.40 -11.30 4.02
CA GLU A 107 7.88 -10.82 2.74
C GLU A 107 6.70 -9.86 2.95
N ILE A 108 5.77 -10.18 3.86
CA ILE A 108 4.65 -9.30 4.18
C ILE A 108 5.14 -8.00 4.79
N MET A 109 6.10 -8.08 5.72
CA MET A 109 6.70 -6.90 6.32
C MET A 109 7.33 -6.00 5.27
N LEU A 110 8.07 -6.58 4.32
CA LEU A 110 8.69 -5.87 3.21
C LEU A 110 7.65 -5.16 2.33
N TYR A 111 6.60 -5.87 1.86
CA TYR A 111 5.56 -5.28 1.02
C TYR A 111 4.77 -4.20 1.74
N MET A 112 4.46 -4.41 3.02
CA MET A 112 3.77 -3.41 3.83
C MET A 112 4.63 -2.16 4.09
N ALA A 113 5.94 -2.32 4.26
CA ALA A 113 6.87 -1.20 4.37
C ALA A 113 6.91 -0.37 3.08
N PHE A 114 7.03 -1.01 1.91
CA PHE A 114 6.98 -0.32 0.61
C PHE A 114 5.70 0.46 0.41
N VAL A 115 4.56 -0.17 0.68
CA VAL A 115 3.25 0.46 0.51
C VAL A 115 3.05 1.62 1.49
N SER A 116 3.56 1.52 2.70
CA SER A 116 3.51 2.58 3.69
C SER A 116 4.34 3.79 3.27
N ILE A 117 5.57 3.56 2.83
CA ILE A 117 6.43 4.62 2.28
C ILE A 117 5.76 5.27 1.07
N ALA A 118 5.23 4.47 0.15
CA ALA A 118 4.50 4.94 -1.02
C ALA A 118 3.28 5.81 -0.63
N ASN A 119 2.55 5.42 0.41
CA ASN A 119 1.41 6.19 0.91
C ASN A 119 1.83 7.52 1.56
N TYR A 120 2.99 7.56 2.23
CA TYR A 120 3.51 8.81 2.82
C TYR A 120 4.01 9.82 1.79
N THR A 121 4.31 9.41 0.57
CA THR A 121 4.70 10.33 -0.51
C THR A 121 3.53 11.09 -1.12
N GLN A 122 2.28 10.76 -0.75
CA GLN A 122 1.10 11.44 -1.27
C GLN A 122 1.01 12.88 -0.75
N PRO A 123 0.71 13.87 -1.62
CA PRO A 123 0.73 15.28 -1.26
C PRO A 123 -0.38 15.66 -0.28
N ASN A 124 -1.49 14.92 -0.25
CA ASN A 124 -2.65 15.17 0.59
C ASN A 124 -2.97 13.97 1.46
N PHE A 125 -3.20 14.21 2.74
CA PHE A 125 -3.64 13.16 3.68
C PHE A 125 -4.92 12.47 3.23
N GLU A 126 -5.91 13.23 2.73
CA GLU A 126 -7.18 12.70 2.22
C GLU A 126 -6.97 11.70 1.08
N LEU A 127 -6.08 12.03 0.13
CA LEU A 127 -5.73 11.13 -0.96
C LEU A 127 -5.07 9.85 -0.43
N GLY A 128 -4.16 9.96 0.52
CA GLY A 128 -3.51 8.81 1.14
C GLY A 128 -4.51 7.85 1.80
N TYR A 129 -5.47 8.39 2.56
CA TYR A 129 -6.53 7.57 3.17
C TYR A 129 -7.51 7.01 2.15
N ALA A 130 -7.85 7.75 1.10
CA ALA A 130 -8.69 7.25 0.01
C ALA A 130 -8.04 6.05 -0.70
N LEU A 131 -6.75 6.15 -1.04
CA LEU A 131 -5.99 5.04 -1.64
C LEU A 131 -5.90 3.84 -0.70
N LYS A 132 -5.70 4.07 0.59
CA LYS A 132 -5.72 3.02 1.60
C LYS A 132 -7.07 2.32 1.68
N PHE A 133 -8.17 3.07 1.71
CA PHE A 133 -9.51 2.49 1.74
C PHE A 133 -9.78 1.64 0.48
N MET A 134 -9.40 2.12 -0.70
CA MET A 134 -9.49 1.36 -1.95
C MET A 134 -8.67 0.07 -1.88
N ARG A 135 -7.44 0.12 -1.34
CA ARG A 135 -6.61 -1.06 -1.13
C ARG A 135 -7.25 -2.08 -0.19
N LEU A 136 -7.77 -1.63 0.96
CA LEU A 136 -8.44 -2.52 1.93
C LEU A 136 -9.67 -3.20 1.33
N LEU A 137 -10.48 -2.45 0.59
CA LEU A 137 -11.66 -2.99 -0.11
C LEU A 137 -11.24 -4.07 -1.12
N LEU A 138 -10.24 -3.77 -1.95
CA LEU A 138 -9.72 -4.68 -2.96
C LEU A 138 -9.09 -5.93 -2.30
N LEU A 139 -8.38 -5.74 -1.19
CA LEU A 139 -7.77 -6.81 -0.41
C LEU A 139 -8.83 -7.78 0.15
N ILE A 140 -9.89 -7.26 0.78
CA ILE A 140 -10.97 -8.07 1.35
C ILE A 140 -11.71 -8.83 0.25
N LEU A 141 -12.03 -8.18 -0.87
CA LEU A 141 -12.68 -8.84 -2.00
C LEU A 141 -11.80 -9.96 -2.58
N THR A 142 -10.50 -9.72 -2.72
CA THR A 142 -9.54 -10.72 -3.19
C THR A 142 -9.43 -11.88 -2.20
N ALA A 143 -9.41 -11.61 -0.91
CA ALA A 143 -9.32 -12.65 0.12
C ALA A 143 -10.51 -13.60 0.10
N ILE A 144 -11.73 -13.09 -0.15
CA ILE A 144 -12.97 -13.89 -0.12
C ILE A 144 -13.23 -14.59 -1.45
N PHE A 145 -13.06 -13.89 -2.56
CA PHE A 145 -13.48 -14.35 -3.88
C PHE A 145 -12.31 -14.70 -4.82
N ASN A 146 -11.06 -14.58 -4.37
CA ASN A 146 -9.86 -14.84 -5.17
C ASN A 146 -9.83 -13.94 -6.45
N LEU A 147 -9.57 -14.49 -7.63
CA LEU A 147 -9.50 -13.76 -8.89
C LEU A 147 -10.78 -12.98 -9.24
N PRO A 148 -12.00 -13.54 -9.17
CA PRO A 148 -13.23 -12.74 -9.36
C PRO A 148 -13.33 -11.55 -8.41
N GLY A 149 -12.91 -11.72 -7.14
CA GLY A 149 -12.88 -10.64 -6.16
C GLY A 149 -11.89 -9.54 -6.52
N PHE A 150 -10.72 -9.91 -6.99
CA PHE A 150 -9.73 -8.96 -7.47
C PHE A 150 -10.25 -8.15 -8.67
N LEU A 151 -10.85 -8.81 -9.67
CA LEU A 151 -11.38 -8.15 -10.86
C LEU A 151 -12.55 -7.19 -10.53
N THR A 152 -13.49 -7.64 -9.70
CA THR A 152 -14.60 -6.79 -9.24
C THR A 152 -14.10 -5.62 -8.39
N GLY A 153 -13.11 -5.85 -7.52
CA GLY A 153 -12.45 -4.81 -6.75
C GLY A 153 -11.75 -3.77 -7.62
N CYS A 154 -11.02 -4.20 -8.66
CA CYS A 154 -10.41 -3.31 -9.64
C CYS A 154 -11.47 -2.43 -10.34
N LEU A 155 -12.59 -3.03 -10.75
CA LEU A 155 -13.68 -2.30 -11.38
C LEU A 155 -14.26 -1.23 -10.44
N ILE A 156 -14.48 -1.57 -9.16
CA ILE A 156 -14.96 -0.63 -8.14
C ILE A 156 -13.94 0.50 -7.94
N VAL A 157 -12.66 0.20 -7.83
CA VAL A 157 -11.59 1.21 -7.68
C VAL A 157 -11.59 2.18 -8.87
N VAL A 158 -11.68 1.67 -10.11
CA VAL A 158 -11.75 2.50 -11.31
C VAL A 158 -13.01 3.37 -11.30
N LEU A 159 -14.17 2.81 -10.94
CA LEU A 159 -15.40 3.56 -10.80
C LEU A 159 -15.28 4.65 -9.73
N CYS A 160 -14.71 4.34 -8.57
CA CYS A 160 -14.49 5.33 -7.52
C CYS A 160 -13.59 6.48 -7.99
N ILE A 161 -12.52 6.19 -8.73
CA ILE A 161 -11.61 7.22 -9.26
C ILE A 161 -12.31 8.09 -10.31
N THR A 162 -13.12 7.49 -11.18
CA THR A 162 -13.79 8.21 -12.29
C THR A 162 -15.00 9.01 -11.82
N PHE A 163 -15.79 8.49 -10.88
CA PHE A 163 -17.01 9.12 -10.40
C PHE A 163 -16.83 9.99 -9.16
N ASN A 164 -15.67 9.95 -8.53
CA ASN A 164 -15.41 10.73 -7.32
C ASN A 164 -15.20 12.22 -7.69
N LYS A 165 -16.27 13.00 -7.61
CA LYS A 165 -16.19 14.46 -7.60
C LYS A 165 -15.83 14.87 -6.17
N THR A 166 -14.67 15.44 -5.97
CA THR A 166 -14.29 16.06 -4.70
C THR A 166 -15.37 17.02 -4.23
N LEU A 167 -15.62 17.13 -2.92
CA LEU A 167 -16.50 18.14 -2.31
C LEU A 167 -16.19 19.57 -2.79
N SER A 168 -14.99 19.80 -3.29
CA SER A 168 -14.50 21.04 -3.90
C SER A 168 -14.78 21.17 -5.41
N GLY A 169 -15.56 20.26 -6.04
CA GLY A 169 -15.90 20.31 -7.47
C GLY A 169 -14.74 20.05 -8.44
N ARG A 170 -13.54 19.71 -7.96
CA ARG A 170 -12.37 19.36 -8.79
C ARG A 170 -12.21 17.84 -8.87
N SER A 171 -12.17 17.31 -10.10
CA SER A 171 -11.82 15.91 -10.34
C SER A 171 -10.39 15.63 -9.94
N TYR A 172 -10.10 14.48 -9.30
CA TYR A 172 -8.74 14.03 -8.94
C TYR A 172 -7.82 13.89 -10.17
N LEU A 173 -8.39 13.57 -11.32
CA LEU A 173 -7.71 13.53 -12.61
C LEU A 173 -8.06 14.77 -13.44
N ASN A 174 -7.54 15.93 -13.07
CA ASN A 174 -7.52 17.08 -13.96
C ASN A 174 -6.37 16.92 -14.96
N VAL A 175 -6.50 15.94 -15.86
CA VAL A 175 -5.63 15.82 -17.04
C VAL A 175 -6.11 16.88 -18.03
N LYS A 176 -5.79 18.13 -17.80
CA LYS A 176 -5.77 19.11 -18.89
C LYS A 176 -4.54 18.82 -19.72
N LEU A 177 -4.74 18.05 -20.78
CA LEU A 177 -3.85 18.01 -21.93
C LEU A 177 -4.00 19.36 -22.63
N ASN A 178 -3.14 20.30 -22.34
CA ASN A 178 -2.83 21.47 -23.16
C ASN A 178 -1.38 21.35 -23.59
#